data_2786ca18674ac3982c239d81cb60ef8d
#
_entry.id   2786ca18674ac3982c239d81cb60ef8d
#
_cell.length_a   1.000
_cell.length_b   1.000
_cell.length_c   1.000
_cell.angle_alpha   90.00
_cell.angle_beta   90.00
_cell.angle_gamma   90.00
#
_symmetry.space_group_name_H-M   'P 1'
#
loop_
_entity.id
_entity.type
_entity.pdbx_description
1 polymer ?
#
loop_
_entity_poly.entity_id
_entity_poly.type
_entity_poly.pdbx_seq_one_letter_code
_entity_poly.pdbx_strand_id
1 'polypeptide(L)'
;MRAPLLRSSLLLLTLALVTACGGKDEKAEAEAAAASSALPVSLATVQQQTMARTVLVSGPVSAYEEMQLGVEISGQRVTALPVDVGQWVKQGQVLLQLDHRTLDSELAQADASLKQAQAAQDLARMNYERSAKLAAQQLISESSLDELRANRINAEAQTATARAARDAAKLRRDFADLRAPADGLISKRLVQPGQVVSGGTELLRLIRDGRLEWRAELPEDQLTGVAVGNTVELPYAGAVVTGRIRAVTPGVDAQTRTGTLYADLP
;
A
#
# COMPACT_ATOMS: atom_id res chain seq x y z
N MET A 1 90.58 -21.24 4.87
CA MET A 1 92.01 -21.01 4.96
C MET A 1 92.28 -20.33 6.31
N ARG A 2 92.98 -21.02 7.08
CA ARG A 2 93.94 -20.58 8.12
C ARG A 2 93.42 -19.82 9.32
N ALA A 3 93.31 -20.59 10.40
CA ALA A 3 93.65 -20.20 11.78
C ALA A 3 95.11 -19.68 11.79
N PRO A 4 95.81 -19.30 12.91
CA PRO A 4 95.57 -19.67 14.30
C PRO A 4 96.09 -18.70 15.39
N LEU A 5 95.87 -19.12 16.62
CA LEU A 5 96.90 -19.15 17.75
C LEU A 5 97.06 -17.82 18.52
N LEU A 6 97.28 -17.77 19.80
CA LEU A 6 97.68 -18.74 20.88
C LEU A 6 97.92 -17.92 22.13
N ARG A 7 97.63 -18.53 23.26
CA ARG A 7 98.43 -18.52 24.51
C ARG A 7 98.47 -17.26 25.39
N SER A 8 98.19 -17.33 26.55
CA SER A 8 98.73 -18.02 27.74
C SER A 8 99.05 -16.96 28.80
N SER A 9 98.77 -17.05 29.94
CA SER A 9 99.40 -17.65 31.11
C SER A 9 99.00 -16.79 32.33
N LEU A 10 98.43 -17.33 33.30
CA LEU A 10 98.97 -18.01 34.48
C LEU A 10 99.40 -17.06 35.63
N LEU A 11 98.80 -17.29 36.74
CA LEU A 11 99.29 -17.54 38.07
C LEU A 11 99.23 -16.44 39.15
N LEU A 12 98.73 -16.95 40.24
CA LEU A 12 99.07 -16.76 41.66
C LEU A 12 98.42 -15.57 42.39
N LEU A 13 97.64 -15.93 43.32
CA LEU A 13 97.77 -16.41 44.70
C LEU A 13 97.74 -15.29 45.73
N THR A 14 96.94 -15.44 46.66
CA THR A 14 96.91 -15.39 48.12
C THR A 14 95.83 -14.50 48.64
N LEU A 15 94.91 -15.07 49.34
CA LEU A 15 94.70 -15.25 50.76
C LEU A 15 94.77 -13.96 51.59
N ALA A 16 93.65 -13.55 52.11
CA ALA A 16 93.48 -13.14 53.50
C ALA A 16 91.98 -12.95 53.83
N LEU A 17 91.62 -13.70 54.85
CA LEU A 17 90.47 -13.55 55.72
C LEU A 17 90.30 -12.11 56.19
N VAL A 18 89.10 -11.68 56.46
CA VAL A 18 88.54 -11.38 57.80
C VAL A 18 87.07 -10.87 57.65
N THR A 19 86.18 -11.63 58.21
CA THR A 19 84.94 -11.29 58.95
C THR A 19 84.54 -9.83 59.05
N ALA A 20 83.31 -9.55 58.77
CA ALA A 20 82.38 -8.86 59.67
C ALA A 20 80.90 -9.01 59.26
N CYS A 21 80.17 -9.41 60.24
CA CYS A 21 78.75 -9.46 60.34
C CYS A 21 78.03 -8.17 59.90
N GLY A 22 76.87 -8.33 59.42
CA GLY A 22 75.81 -7.43 59.89
C GLY A 22 74.88 -6.94 58.91
N GLY A 23 73.77 -7.51 58.93
CA GLY A 23 72.56 -6.73 58.92
C GLY A 23 71.84 -6.46 57.59
N LYS A 24 70.88 -7.26 57.39
CA LYS A 24 69.61 -6.76 56.89
C LYS A 24 69.50 -6.24 55.47
N ASP A 25 69.12 -7.13 54.61
CA ASP A 25 68.37 -6.76 53.45
C ASP A 25 67.08 -7.56 53.33
N GLU A 26 66.38 -7.76 54.46
CA GLU A 26 64.99 -8.32 54.48
C GLU A 26 64.01 -7.35 53.88
N LYS A 27 64.35 -6.10 53.71
CA LYS A 27 63.52 -5.09 53.13
C LYS A 27 63.59 -5.03 51.59
N ALA A 28 64.73 -5.41 51.04
CA ALA A 28 64.89 -5.45 49.58
C ALA A 28 64.28 -6.71 48.96
N GLU A 29 64.32 -7.86 49.69
CA GLU A 29 63.68 -9.10 49.23
C GLU A 29 62.17 -9.04 49.36
N ALA A 30 61.62 -8.32 50.36
CA ALA A 30 60.16 -8.09 50.49
C ALA A 30 59.67 -7.12 49.43
N GLU A 31 60.46 -6.14 49.02
CA GLU A 31 60.11 -5.19 47.96
C GLU A 31 60.22 -5.82 46.56
N ALA A 32 61.21 -6.71 46.36
CA ALA A 32 61.33 -7.49 45.12
C ALA A 32 60.25 -8.60 45.02
N ALA A 33 59.88 -9.23 46.16
CA ALA A 33 58.74 -10.19 46.17
C ALA A 33 57.40 -9.51 46.01
N ALA A 34 57.19 -8.30 46.47
CA ALA A 34 56.01 -7.51 46.26
C ALA A 34 55.86 -7.03 44.79
N ALA A 35 57.00 -6.76 44.14
CA ALA A 35 56.98 -6.37 42.70
C ALA A 35 56.75 -7.55 41.75
N SER A 36 56.99 -8.81 42.17
CA SER A 36 56.83 -10.00 41.35
C SER A 36 55.36 -10.59 41.38
N SER A 37 54.52 -10.08 42.29
CA SER A 37 53.08 -10.52 42.34
C SER A 37 52.11 -9.60 41.62
N ALA A 38 52.59 -8.55 40.99
CA ALA A 38 51.74 -7.71 40.15
C ALA A 38 51.41 -8.42 38.85
N LEU A 39 50.17 -8.82 38.69
CA LEU A 39 49.68 -9.37 37.42
C LEU A 39 49.81 -8.31 36.31
N PRO A 40 50.41 -8.66 35.17
CA PRO A 40 50.48 -7.74 34.06
C PRO A 40 49.06 -7.47 33.55
N VAL A 41 48.59 -6.25 33.67
CA VAL A 41 47.31 -5.80 33.14
C VAL A 41 47.57 -4.89 31.95
N SER A 42 46.87 -5.14 30.87
CA SER A 42 46.82 -4.24 29.73
C SER A 42 45.67 -3.27 29.92
N LEU A 43 45.98 -1.99 29.86
CA LEU A 43 44.97 -0.94 29.90
C LEU A 43 44.46 -0.67 28.47
N ALA A 44 43.16 -0.81 28.25
CA ALA A 44 42.51 -0.36 27.03
C ALA A 44 41.86 1.00 27.28
N THR A 45 42.09 1.94 26.39
CA THR A 45 41.42 3.23 26.43
C THR A 45 39.97 3.05 25.97
N VAL A 46 39.03 3.46 26.82
CA VAL A 46 37.62 3.46 26.45
C VAL A 46 37.38 4.51 25.35
N GLN A 47 36.91 4.05 24.22
CA GLN A 47 36.48 4.94 23.12
C GLN A 47 34.98 4.88 23.00
N GLN A 48 34.36 6.05 22.89
CA GLN A 48 32.93 6.15 22.61
C GLN A 48 32.71 5.85 21.11
N GLN A 49 31.98 4.80 20.80
CA GLN A 49 31.66 4.40 19.44
C GLN A 49 30.14 4.35 19.27
N THR A 50 29.65 4.97 18.21
CA THR A 50 28.24 4.85 17.84
C THR A 50 28.00 3.48 17.21
N MET A 51 27.16 2.67 17.83
CA MET A 51 26.76 1.37 17.30
C MET A 51 25.35 1.45 16.73
N ALA A 52 25.17 0.90 15.54
CA ALA A 52 23.82 0.74 14.98
C ALA A 52 23.07 -0.33 15.79
N ARG A 53 21.88 0.02 16.26
CA ARG A 53 20.97 -0.94 16.89
C ARG A 53 20.09 -1.56 15.81
N THR A 54 20.19 -2.87 15.65
CA THR A 54 19.30 -3.63 14.75
C THR A 54 18.25 -4.36 15.58
N VAL A 55 17.01 -4.24 15.18
CA VAL A 55 15.87 -4.97 15.76
C VAL A 55 15.45 -6.02 14.75
N LEU A 56 15.44 -7.29 15.14
CA LEU A 56 14.98 -8.39 14.31
C LEU A 56 13.49 -8.65 14.62
N VAL A 57 12.68 -8.57 13.58
CA VAL A 57 11.24 -8.77 13.72
C VAL A 57 10.70 -9.44 12.46
N SER A 58 9.64 -10.23 12.59
CA SER A 58 8.96 -10.84 11.46
C SER A 58 7.58 -10.24 11.27
N GLY A 59 7.11 -10.25 10.03
CA GLY A 59 5.78 -9.76 9.70
C GLY A 59 5.39 -10.08 8.27
N PRO A 60 4.10 -10.10 7.95
CA PRO A 60 3.62 -10.34 6.59
C PRO A 60 3.85 -9.13 5.69
N VAL A 61 4.10 -9.43 4.41
CA VAL A 61 3.97 -8.46 3.32
C VAL A 61 2.53 -8.49 2.85
N SER A 62 1.88 -7.36 2.79
CA SER A 62 0.50 -7.19 2.35
C SER A 62 0.37 -6.04 1.36
N ALA A 63 -0.78 -5.96 0.71
CA ALA A 63 -1.10 -4.81 -0.11
C ALA A 63 -1.21 -3.55 0.75
N TYR A 64 -0.65 -2.44 0.26
CA TYR A 64 -0.86 -1.12 0.88
C TYR A 64 -2.34 -0.72 0.84
N GLU A 65 -2.97 -0.86 -0.32
CA GLU A 65 -4.39 -0.63 -0.53
C GLU A 65 -4.96 -1.75 -1.39
N GLU A 66 -5.90 -2.50 -0.83
CA GLU A 66 -6.56 -3.61 -1.51
C GLU A 66 -8.05 -3.31 -1.67
N MET A 67 -8.50 -3.19 -2.92
CA MET A 67 -9.87 -2.87 -3.29
C MET A 67 -10.65 -4.16 -3.55
N GLN A 68 -11.77 -4.31 -2.86
CA GLN A 68 -12.75 -5.37 -3.15
C GLN A 68 -13.66 -4.90 -4.27
N LEU A 69 -13.70 -5.65 -5.36
CA LEU A 69 -14.48 -5.32 -6.54
C LEU A 69 -15.66 -6.28 -6.67
N GLY A 70 -16.84 -5.73 -6.75
CA GLY A 70 -18.09 -6.44 -6.93
C GLY A 70 -19.00 -5.71 -7.91
N VAL A 71 -20.08 -6.36 -8.31
CA VAL A 71 -21.13 -5.78 -9.17
C VAL A 71 -22.24 -5.17 -8.33
N GLU A 72 -22.94 -4.19 -8.89
CA GLU A 72 -24.05 -3.50 -8.22
C GLU A 72 -25.41 -4.15 -8.51
N ILE A 73 -25.49 -4.99 -9.56
CA ILE A 73 -26.71 -5.66 -9.98
C ILE A 73 -26.69 -7.15 -9.61
N SER A 74 -27.85 -7.72 -9.37
CA SER A 74 -28.03 -9.10 -8.96
C SER A 74 -28.75 -9.93 -10.01
N GLY A 75 -28.54 -11.26 -9.95
CA GLY A 75 -29.28 -12.22 -10.80
C GLY A 75 -28.76 -12.35 -12.22
N GLN A 76 -27.67 -11.67 -12.55
CA GLN A 76 -27.03 -11.75 -13.86
C GLN A 76 -25.94 -12.82 -13.86
N ARG A 77 -25.75 -13.49 -15.01
CA ARG A 77 -24.70 -14.49 -15.21
C ARG A 77 -23.43 -13.84 -15.73
N VAL A 78 -22.27 -14.29 -15.24
CA VAL A 78 -20.97 -13.90 -15.79
C VAL A 78 -20.80 -14.55 -17.17
N THR A 79 -20.65 -13.73 -18.20
CA THR A 79 -20.42 -14.17 -19.59
C THR A 79 -18.95 -14.21 -19.95
N ALA A 80 -18.17 -13.23 -19.45
CA ALA A 80 -16.74 -13.16 -19.72
C ALA A 80 -15.97 -12.66 -18.51
N LEU A 81 -14.73 -13.16 -18.36
CA LEU A 81 -13.78 -12.77 -17.33
C LEU A 81 -12.40 -12.71 -17.98
N PRO A 82 -12.06 -11.58 -18.64
CA PRO A 82 -10.83 -11.45 -19.43
C PRO A 82 -9.56 -11.22 -18.61
N VAL A 83 -9.62 -11.33 -17.27
CA VAL A 83 -8.50 -11.08 -16.37
C VAL A 83 -8.25 -12.27 -15.43
N ASP A 84 -7.01 -12.42 -15.00
CA ASP A 84 -6.63 -13.46 -14.04
C ASP A 84 -5.74 -12.90 -12.92
N VAL A 85 -5.53 -13.69 -11.87
CA VAL A 85 -4.66 -13.38 -10.74
C VAL A 85 -3.24 -13.11 -11.23
N GLY A 86 -2.60 -12.09 -10.68
CA GLY A 86 -1.25 -11.65 -11.08
C GLY A 86 -1.20 -10.80 -12.35
N GLN A 87 -2.34 -10.51 -12.95
CA GLN A 87 -2.41 -9.64 -14.14
C GLN A 87 -2.51 -8.17 -13.74
N TRP A 88 -1.72 -7.32 -14.42
CA TRP A 88 -1.82 -5.87 -14.31
C TRP A 88 -2.97 -5.35 -15.16
N VAL A 89 -3.78 -4.46 -14.58
CA VAL A 89 -4.93 -3.84 -15.24
C VAL A 89 -4.86 -2.32 -15.15
N LYS A 90 -5.48 -1.64 -16.11
CA LYS A 90 -5.57 -0.17 -16.15
C LYS A 90 -6.93 0.31 -15.70
N GLN A 91 -6.99 1.51 -15.16
CA GLN A 91 -8.24 2.18 -14.82
C GLN A 91 -9.21 2.19 -16.03
N GLY A 92 -10.47 1.85 -15.78
CA GLY A 92 -11.51 1.74 -16.82
C GLY A 92 -11.49 0.45 -17.63
N GLN A 93 -10.45 -0.39 -17.52
CA GLN A 93 -10.40 -1.69 -18.18
C GLN A 93 -11.52 -2.59 -17.69
N VAL A 94 -12.21 -3.29 -18.62
CA VAL A 94 -13.25 -4.26 -18.27
C VAL A 94 -12.60 -5.49 -17.65
N LEU A 95 -13.02 -5.83 -16.44
CA LEU A 95 -12.53 -6.95 -15.65
C LEU A 95 -13.47 -8.16 -15.74
N LEU A 96 -14.76 -7.89 -15.82
CA LEU A 96 -15.82 -8.90 -15.87
C LEU A 96 -16.99 -8.35 -16.63
N GLN A 97 -17.67 -9.21 -17.39
CA GLN A 97 -18.92 -8.89 -18.09
C GLN A 97 -20.04 -9.82 -17.65
N LEU A 98 -21.17 -9.22 -17.36
CA LEU A 98 -22.41 -9.93 -17.07
C LEU A 98 -23.27 -10.08 -18.35
N ASP A 99 -24.25 -10.96 -18.30
CA ASP A 99 -25.26 -11.06 -19.35
C ASP A 99 -26.14 -9.81 -19.32
N HIS A 100 -25.95 -8.95 -20.31
CA HIS A 100 -26.62 -7.66 -20.40
C HIS A 100 -27.78 -7.61 -21.42
N ARG A 101 -28.16 -8.76 -22.03
CA ARG A 101 -29.19 -8.79 -23.09
C ARG A 101 -30.54 -8.21 -22.67
N THR A 102 -30.96 -8.49 -21.43
CA THR A 102 -32.22 -7.90 -20.89
C THR A 102 -32.06 -6.41 -20.64
N LEU A 103 -30.90 -5.97 -20.14
CA LEU A 103 -30.59 -4.57 -19.88
C LEU A 103 -30.47 -3.76 -21.18
N ASP A 104 -29.91 -4.34 -22.23
CA ASP A 104 -29.89 -3.72 -23.58
C ASP A 104 -31.29 -3.52 -24.12
N SER A 105 -32.18 -4.51 -23.91
CA SER A 105 -33.60 -4.40 -24.35
C SER A 105 -34.35 -3.32 -23.57
N GLU A 106 -34.13 -3.23 -22.25
CA GLU A 106 -34.66 -2.16 -21.38
C GLU A 106 -34.18 -0.76 -21.82
N LEU A 107 -32.91 -0.64 -22.12
CA LEU A 107 -32.32 0.62 -22.61
C LEU A 107 -32.90 0.99 -23.98
N ALA A 108 -33.02 0.04 -24.91
CA ALA A 108 -33.60 0.27 -26.21
C ALA A 108 -35.06 0.73 -26.12
N GLN A 109 -35.85 0.14 -25.20
CA GLN A 109 -37.24 0.57 -24.95
C GLN A 109 -37.29 1.99 -24.38
N ALA A 110 -36.43 2.33 -23.42
CA ALA A 110 -36.33 3.67 -22.83
C ALA A 110 -35.91 4.72 -23.87
N ASP A 111 -34.95 4.38 -24.76
CA ASP A 111 -34.55 5.23 -25.88
C ASP A 111 -35.70 5.49 -26.87
N ALA A 112 -36.49 4.48 -27.17
CA ALA A 112 -37.68 4.65 -28.02
C ALA A 112 -38.73 5.58 -27.37
N SER A 113 -38.98 5.41 -26.07
CA SER A 113 -39.89 6.27 -25.30
C SER A 113 -39.41 7.73 -25.27
N LEU A 114 -38.10 7.95 -25.09
CA LEU A 114 -37.50 9.29 -25.14
C LEU A 114 -37.68 9.93 -26.52
N LYS A 115 -37.44 9.20 -27.61
CA LYS A 115 -37.64 9.69 -28.98
C LYS A 115 -39.11 10.08 -29.23
N GLN A 116 -40.06 9.28 -28.72
CA GLN A 116 -41.49 9.60 -28.82
C GLN A 116 -41.81 10.89 -28.07
N ALA A 117 -41.34 11.05 -26.83
CA ALA A 117 -41.56 12.27 -26.05
C ALA A 117 -40.93 13.51 -26.72
N GLN A 118 -39.74 13.38 -27.28
CA GLN A 118 -39.06 14.47 -28.03
C GLN A 118 -39.86 14.89 -29.24
N ALA A 119 -40.40 13.95 -30.02
CA ALA A 119 -41.26 14.28 -31.17
C ALA A 119 -42.54 15.01 -30.74
N ALA A 120 -43.16 14.60 -29.64
CA ALA A 120 -44.33 15.30 -29.08
C ALA A 120 -43.97 16.71 -28.59
N GLN A 121 -42.83 16.89 -27.96
CA GLN A 121 -42.32 18.19 -27.52
C GLN A 121 -42.07 19.13 -28.70
N ASP A 122 -41.43 18.64 -29.76
CA ASP A 122 -41.17 19.41 -30.97
C ASP A 122 -42.49 19.84 -31.64
N LEU A 123 -43.48 18.95 -31.72
CA LEU A 123 -44.79 19.29 -32.25
C LEU A 123 -45.48 20.39 -31.39
N ALA A 124 -45.49 20.23 -30.07
CA ALA A 124 -46.11 21.20 -29.17
C ALA A 124 -45.40 22.56 -29.26
N ARG A 125 -44.07 22.57 -29.36
CA ARG A 125 -43.25 23.79 -29.54
C ARG A 125 -43.58 24.47 -30.86
N MET A 126 -43.64 23.76 -32.00
CA MET A 126 -43.96 24.32 -33.30
C MET A 126 -45.39 24.89 -33.34
N ASN A 127 -46.36 24.21 -32.71
CA ASN A 127 -47.72 24.71 -32.61
C ASN A 127 -47.82 26.01 -31.80
N TYR A 128 -47.15 26.04 -30.62
CA TYR A 128 -47.07 27.25 -29.80
C TYR A 128 -46.43 28.43 -30.55
N GLU A 129 -45.24 28.21 -31.17
CA GLU A 129 -44.52 29.25 -31.91
C GLU A 129 -45.34 29.82 -33.10
N ARG A 130 -46.04 28.96 -33.83
CA ARG A 130 -46.94 29.38 -34.91
C ARG A 130 -48.10 30.22 -34.38
N SER A 131 -48.73 29.74 -33.32
CA SER A 131 -49.88 30.43 -32.73
C SER A 131 -49.49 31.73 -32.01
N ALA A 132 -48.28 31.78 -31.42
CA ALA A 132 -47.78 33.03 -30.85
C ALA A 132 -47.65 34.16 -31.89
N LYS A 133 -47.24 33.82 -33.12
CA LYS A 133 -47.24 34.81 -34.26
C LYS A 133 -48.64 35.27 -34.66
N LEU A 134 -49.62 34.38 -34.61
CA LEU A 134 -51.03 34.73 -34.91
C LEU A 134 -51.66 35.56 -33.78
N ALA A 135 -51.31 35.28 -32.52
CA ALA A 135 -51.74 36.06 -31.37
C ALA A 135 -51.25 37.50 -31.43
N ALA A 136 -49.96 37.69 -31.83
CA ALA A 136 -49.38 39.03 -32.04
C ALA A 136 -50.11 39.86 -33.10
N GLN A 137 -50.84 39.19 -34.02
CA GLN A 137 -51.71 39.78 -35.05
C GLN A 137 -53.19 39.87 -34.62
N GLN A 138 -53.48 39.49 -33.34
CA GLN A 138 -54.86 39.48 -32.78
C GLN A 138 -55.78 38.46 -33.49
N LEU A 139 -55.25 37.42 -34.14
CA LEU A 139 -55.99 36.42 -34.90
C LEU A 139 -56.47 35.23 -34.08
N ILE A 140 -55.99 35.08 -32.85
CA ILE A 140 -56.41 34.05 -31.89
C ILE A 140 -56.62 34.64 -30.50
N SER A 141 -57.40 33.95 -29.66
CA SER A 141 -57.64 34.37 -28.27
C SER A 141 -56.43 34.12 -27.38
N GLU A 142 -56.28 34.92 -26.31
CA GLU A 142 -55.26 34.73 -25.27
C GLU A 142 -55.43 33.33 -24.62
N SER A 143 -56.67 32.90 -24.33
CA SER A 143 -56.98 31.57 -23.78
C SER A 143 -56.43 30.44 -24.64
N SER A 144 -56.56 30.52 -25.96
CA SER A 144 -56.03 29.53 -26.88
C SER A 144 -54.51 29.52 -26.90
N LEU A 145 -53.86 30.65 -26.76
CA LEU A 145 -52.38 30.75 -26.64
C LEU A 145 -51.89 30.14 -25.32
N ASP A 146 -52.61 30.43 -24.22
CA ASP A 146 -52.26 29.87 -22.89
C ASP A 146 -52.41 28.35 -22.84
N GLU A 147 -53.42 27.77 -23.51
CA GLU A 147 -53.54 26.32 -23.64
C GLU A 147 -52.35 25.71 -24.39
N LEU A 148 -51.95 26.30 -25.51
CA LEU A 148 -50.80 25.83 -26.27
C LEU A 148 -49.45 25.98 -25.49
N ARG A 149 -49.35 27.04 -24.68
CA ARG A 149 -48.22 27.22 -23.77
C ARG A 149 -48.18 26.12 -22.71
N ALA A 150 -49.33 25.81 -22.10
CA ALA A 150 -49.43 24.72 -21.12
C ALA A 150 -49.10 23.35 -21.76
N ASN A 151 -49.58 23.10 -22.97
CA ASN A 151 -49.27 21.87 -23.72
C ASN A 151 -47.77 21.75 -24.01
N ARG A 152 -47.10 22.85 -24.41
CA ARG A 152 -45.65 22.86 -24.61
C ARG A 152 -44.88 22.53 -23.31
N ILE A 153 -45.25 23.18 -22.18
CA ILE A 153 -44.63 22.92 -20.88
C ILE A 153 -44.82 21.48 -20.45
N ASN A 154 -46.02 20.91 -20.64
CA ASN A 154 -46.30 19.50 -20.32
C ASN A 154 -45.45 18.54 -21.17
N ALA A 155 -45.28 18.80 -22.47
CA ALA A 155 -44.46 18.00 -23.36
C ALA A 155 -42.98 18.10 -23.01
N GLU A 156 -42.49 19.28 -22.58
CA GLU A 156 -41.13 19.44 -22.04
C GLU A 156 -40.91 18.61 -20.77
N ALA A 157 -41.86 18.61 -19.83
CA ALA A 157 -41.80 17.81 -18.61
C ALA A 157 -41.83 16.31 -18.90
N GLN A 158 -42.66 15.85 -19.85
CA GLN A 158 -42.69 14.47 -20.28
C GLN A 158 -41.36 14.02 -20.91
N THR A 159 -40.73 14.87 -21.72
CA THR A 159 -39.42 14.60 -22.30
C THR A 159 -38.33 14.50 -21.21
N ALA A 160 -38.36 15.39 -20.20
CA ALA A 160 -37.44 15.32 -19.06
C ALA A 160 -37.59 14.00 -18.28
N THR A 161 -38.86 13.56 -18.06
CA THR A 161 -39.13 12.28 -17.38
C THR A 161 -38.64 11.08 -18.20
N ALA A 162 -38.90 11.06 -19.51
CA ALA A 162 -38.43 10.00 -20.40
C ALA A 162 -36.90 9.94 -20.48
N ARG A 163 -36.23 11.10 -20.45
CA ARG A 163 -34.75 11.19 -20.41
C ARG A 163 -34.21 10.60 -19.12
N ALA A 164 -34.77 10.95 -17.97
CA ALA A 164 -34.36 10.39 -16.68
C ALA A 164 -34.54 8.86 -16.63
N ALA A 165 -35.63 8.34 -17.17
CA ALA A 165 -35.89 6.90 -17.28
C ALA A 165 -34.83 6.19 -18.15
N ARG A 166 -34.49 6.79 -19.30
CA ARG A 166 -33.44 6.27 -20.19
C ARG A 166 -32.08 6.29 -19.54
N ASP A 167 -31.73 7.38 -18.85
CA ASP A 167 -30.45 7.50 -18.17
C ASP A 167 -30.31 6.49 -17.03
N ALA A 168 -31.41 6.19 -16.32
CA ALA A 168 -31.44 5.12 -15.31
C ALA A 168 -31.26 3.73 -15.94
N ALA A 169 -31.91 3.45 -17.11
CA ALA A 169 -31.72 2.19 -17.83
C ALA A 169 -30.27 2.05 -18.34
N LYS A 170 -29.69 3.14 -18.84
CA LYS A 170 -28.30 3.17 -19.27
C LYS A 170 -27.35 2.87 -18.10
N LEU A 171 -27.51 3.48 -16.94
CA LEU A 171 -26.70 3.24 -15.76
C LEU A 171 -26.77 1.77 -15.32
N ARG A 172 -27.95 1.17 -15.29
CA ARG A 172 -28.11 -0.27 -15.00
C ARG A 172 -27.38 -1.15 -16.01
N ARG A 173 -27.42 -0.79 -17.29
CA ARG A 173 -26.63 -1.50 -18.31
C ARG A 173 -25.15 -1.36 -18.12
N ASP A 174 -24.67 -0.17 -17.75
CA ASP A 174 -23.24 0.09 -17.53
C ASP A 174 -22.70 -0.72 -16.32
N PHE A 175 -23.52 -0.99 -15.30
CA PHE A 175 -23.19 -1.88 -14.18
C PHE A 175 -23.01 -3.36 -14.57
N ALA A 176 -23.38 -3.75 -15.77
CA ALA A 176 -23.11 -5.09 -16.27
C ALA A 176 -21.64 -5.31 -16.65
N ASP A 177 -20.87 -4.25 -16.83
CA ASP A 177 -19.43 -4.29 -17.09
C ASP A 177 -18.69 -3.85 -15.81
N LEU A 178 -18.12 -4.78 -15.05
CA LEU A 178 -17.25 -4.43 -13.93
C LEU A 178 -15.92 -3.89 -14.48
N ARG A 179 -15.60 -2.66 -14.15
CA ARG A 179 -14.38 -1.99 -14.60
C ARG A 179 -13.44 -1.71 -13.43
N ALA A 180 -12.12 -1.69 -13.73
CA ALA A 180 -11.10 -1.34 -12.75
C ALA A 180 -11.25 0.14 -12.33
N PRO A 181 -11.38 0.42 -11.02
CA PRO A 181 -11.47 1.79 -10.51
C PRO A 181 -10.14 2.54 -10.53
N ALA A 182 -9.02 1.81 -10.58
CA ALA A 182 -7.66 2.34 -10.61
C ALA A 182 -6.72 1.38 -11.35
N ASP A 183 -5.52 1.84 -11.67
CA ASP A 183 -4.43 0.97 -12.12
C ASP A 183 -4.02 0.04 -10.98
N GLY A 184 -3.63 -1.20 -11.31
CA GLY A 184 -3.19 -2.12 -10.27
C GLY A 184 -3.08 -3.58 -10.70
N LEU A 185 -2.81 -4.43 -9.72
CA LEU A 185 -2.60 -5.87 -9.87
C LEU A 185 -3.78 -6.65 -9.30
N ILE A 186 -4.33 -7.61 -10.05
CA ILE A 186 -5.36 -8.51 -9.54
C ILE A 186 -4.73 -9.48 -8.53
N SER A 187 -5.16 -9.39 -7.27
CA SER A 187 -4.66 -10.23 -6.18
C SER A 187 -5.50 -11.51 -5.98
N LYS A 188 -6.82 -11.41 -6.19
CA LYS A 188 -7.73 -12.55 -6.03
C LYS A 188 -8.82 -12.55 -7.08
N ARG A 189 -9.25 -13.75 -7.43
CA ARG A 189 -10.38 -14.04 -8.30
C ARG A 189 -11.31 -15.04 -7.58
N LEU A 190 -12.51 -14.58 -7.21
CA LEU A 190 -13.49 -15.33 -6.43
C LEU A 190 -14.69 -15.78 -7.27
N VAL A 191 -14.68 -15.47 -8.56
CA VAL A 191 -15.78 -15.71 -9.50
C VAL A 191 -15.30 -16.47 -10.73
N GLN A 192 -16.23 -17.19 -11.37
CA GLN A 192 -15.96 -17.94 -12.61
C GLN A 192 -17.01 -17.62 -13.68
N PRO A 193 -16.65 -17.71 -14.97
CA PRO A 193 -17.61 -17.62 -16.06
C PRO A 193 -18.74 -18.66 -15.88
N GLY A 194 -19.97 -18.24 -16.18
CA GLY A 194 -21.16 -19.07 -15.98
C GLY A 194 -21.86 -18.94 -14.63
N GLN A 195 -21.19 -18.38 -13.63
CA GLN A 195 -21.77 -18.16 -12.30
C GLN A 195 -22.78 -17.01 -12.33
N VAL A 196 -23.87 -17.14 -11.56
CA VAL A 196 -24.81 -16.06 -11.29
C VAL A 196 -24.33 -15.30 -10.06
N VAL A 197 -24.31 -13.97 -10.13
CA VAL A 197 -23.78 -13.10 -9.09
C VAL A 197 -24.87 -12.29 -8.41
N SER A 198 -24.57 -11.83 -7.20
CA SER A 198 -25.43 -10.93 -6.42
C SER A 198 -24.70 -9.61 -6.18
N GLY A 199 -25.45 -8.52 -6.17
CA GLY A 199 -24.91 -7.18 -5.88
C GLY A 199 -24.24 -7.13 -4.51
N GLY A 200 -23.11 -6.43 -4.43
CA GLY A 200 -22.33 -6.29 -3.21
C GLY A 200 -21.41 -7.48 -2.86
N THR A 201 -21.48 -8.60 -3.62
CA THR A 201 -20.57 -9.72 -3.40
C THR A 201 -19.20 -9.41 -4.00
N GLU A 202 -18.14 -9.70 -3.25
CA GLU A 202 -16.76 -9.59 -3.74
C GLU A 202 -16.51 -10.64 -4.83
N LEU A 203 -16.08 -10.20 -6.00
CA LEU A 203 -15.81 -11.05 -7.17
C LEU A 203 -14.32 -11.06 -7.53
N LEU A 204 -13.67 -9.92 -7.40
CA LEU A 204 -12.25 -9.72 -7.68
C LEU A 204 -11.64 -8.85 -6.58
N ARG A 205 -10.33 -8.91 -6.45
CA ARG A 205 -9.57 -8.06 -5.55
C ARG A 205 -8.39 -7.45 -6.30
N LEU A 206 -8.22 -6.13 -6.15
CA LEU A 206 -7.23 -5.32 -6.85
C LEU A 206 -6.29 -4.66 -5.85
N ILE A 207 -4.99 -4.83 -6.01
CA ILE A 207 -3.97 -4.05 -5.31
C ILE A 207 -3.69 -2.80 -6.13
N ARG A 208 -4.06 -1.65 -5.59
CA ARG A 208 -3.85 -0.35 -6.25
C ARG A 208 -2.36 -0.09 -6.46
N ASP A 209 -1.99 0.32 -7.66
CA ASP A 209 -0.63 0.62 -8.10
C ASP A 209 0.38 -0.52 -7.85
N GLY A 210 -0.10 -1.73 -7.50
CA GLY A 210 0.76 -2.86 -7.13
C GLY A 210 1.58 -2.62 -5.85
N ARG A 211 1.29 -1.58 -5.06
CA ARG A 211 2.07 -1.20 -3.89
C ARG A 211 1.88 -2.20 -2.77
N LEU A 212 3.02 -2.64 -2.23
CA LEU A 212 3.09 -3.53 -1.09
C LEU A 212 3.65 -2.78 0.12
N GLU A 213 3.23 -3.20 1.30
CA GLU A 213 3.80 -2.77 2.55
C GLU A 213 4.13 -3.98 3.42
N TRP A 214 5.16 -3.85 4.22
CA TRP A 214 5.47 -4.82 5.26
C TRP A 214 4.85 -4.35 6.57
N ARG A 215 4.15 -5.24 7.24
CA ARG A 215 3.55 -5.01 8.56
C ARG A 215 4.25 -5.88 9.58
N ALA A 216 4.76 -5.27 10.64
CA ALA A 216 5.39 -6.02 11.71
C ALA A 216 4.86 -5.55 13.07
N GLU A 217 4.76 -6.48 13.99
CA GLU A 217 4.36 -6.22 15.35
C GLU A 217 5.58 -6.25 16.25
N LEU A 218 5.80 -5.19 17.02
CA LEU A 218 6.89 -5.06 17.96
C LEU A 218 6.37 -4.92 19.38
N PRO A 219 7.02 -5.57 20.35
CA PRO A 219 6.80 -5.31 21.76
C PRO A 219 7.11 -3.85 22.12
N GLU A 220 6.45 -3.32 23.15
CA GLU A 220 6.55 -1.93 23.59
C GLU A 220 7.99 -1.48 23.87
N ASP A 221 8.79 -2.35 24.46
CA ASP A 221 10.19 -2.10 24.81
C ASP A 221 11.10 -1.91 23.58
N GLN A 222 10.73 -2.50 22.44
CA GLN A 222 11.46 -2.38 21.19
C GLN A 222 10.99 -1.20 20.34
N LEU A 223 9.75 -0.75 20.53
CA LEU A 223 9.19 0.40 19.81
C LEU A 223 9.93 1.71 20.08
N THR A 224 10.50 1.90 21.28
CA THR A 224 11.20 3.13 21.67
C THR A 224 12.43 3.43 20.80
N GLY A 225 12.97 2.44 20.09
CA GLY A 225 14.13 2.60 19.19
C GLY A 225 13.76 2.73 17.71
N VAL A 226 12.46 2.70 17.38
CA VAL A 226 11.98 2.67 16.00
C VAL A 226 11.23 3.97 15.68
N ALA A 227 11.63 4.64 14.59
CA ALA A 227 11.03 5.88 14.16
C ALA A 227 10.63 5.83 12.67
N VAL A 228 9.68 6.68 12.32
CA VAL A 228 9.31 6.91 10.91
C VAL A 228 10.55 7.36 10.14
N GLY A 229 10.76 6.78 8.95
CA GLY A 229 11.93 7.03 8.11
C GLY A 229 13.09 6.05 8.32
N ASN A 230 13.09 5.23 9.38
CA ASN A 230 14.09 4.18 9.53
C ASN A 230 14.04 3.17 8.38
N THR A 231 15.18 2.63 8.05
CA THR A 231 15.34 1.62 6.99
C THR A 231 14.97 0.23 7.52
N VAL A 232 14.27 -0.52 6.72
CA VAL A 232 13.95 -1.93 6.94
C VAL A 232 14.59 -2.76 5.84
N GLU A 233 15.22 -3.86 6.24
CA GLU A 233 15.83 -4.82 5.32
C GLU A 233 15.10 -6.15 5.42
N LEU A 234 14.50 -6.59 4.32
CA LEU A 234 13.74 -7.83 4.22
C LEU A 234 14.51 -8.81 3.32
N PRO A 235 15.00 -9.93 3.87
CA PRO A 235 15.60 -10.98 3.05
C PRO A 235 14.51 -11.68 2.24
N TYR A 236 14.64 -11.70 0.92
CA TYR A 236 13.72 -12.36 0.02
C TYR A 236 14.46 -13.03 -1.14
N ALA A 237 14.27 -14.32 -1.32
CA ALA A 237 14.83 -15.13 -2.42
C ALA A 237 16.35 -14.93 -2.66
N GLY A 238 17.15 -14.74 -1.60
CA GLY A 238 18.60 -14.52 -1.70
C GLY A 238 19.01 -13.07 -1.99
N ALA A 239 18.07 -12.16 -2.11
CA ALA A 239 18.28 -10.70 -2.19
C ALA A 239 17.77 -10.01 -0.92
N VAL A 240 18.15 -8.76 -0.73
CA VAL A 240 17.63 -7.90 0.34
C VAL A 240 16.78 -6.80 -0.28
N VAL A 241 15.50 -6.80 0.07
CA VAL A 241 14.57 -5.71 -0.29
C VAL A 241 14.63 -4.65 0.80
N THR A 242 14.97 -3.44 0.42
CA THR A 242 15.08 -2.31 1.34
C THR A 242 13.81 -1.47 1.28
N GLY A 243 13.14 -1.34 2.42
CA GLY A 243 11.98 -0.48 2.61
C GLY A 243 12.22 0.63 3.61
N ARG A 244 11.21 1.51 3.80
CA ARG A 244 11.25 2.58 4.81
C ARG A 244 10.00 2.53 5.67
N ILE A 245 10.19 2.70 6.98
CA ILE A 245 9.07 2.82 7.92
C ILE A 245 8.29 4.08 7.61
N ARG A 246 7.03 3.91 7.23
CA ARG A 246 6.08 4.97 6.93
C ARG A 246 5.30 5.41 8.17
N ALA A 247 4.90 4.45 8.98
CA ALA A 247 4.09 4.70 10.17
C ALA A 247 4.38 3.68 11.26
N VAL A 248 4.20 4.14 12.49
CA VAL A 248 4.19 3.31 13.70
C VAL A 248 2.89 3.63 14.42
N THR A 249 2.16 2.64 14.91
CA THR A 249 0.93 2.90 15.67
C THR A 249 1.25 3.69 16.94
N PRO A 250 0.45 4.72 17.28
CA PRO A 250 0.71 5.57 18.45
C PRO A 250 0.44 4.88 19.78
N GLY A 251 -0.17 3.71 19.78
CA GLY A 251 -0.48 2.93 20.95
C GLY A 251 -0.17 1.45 20.75
N VAL A 252 -0.10 0.72 21.84
CA VAL A 252 0.06 -0.73 21.84
C VAL A 252 -1.30 -1.42 22.03
N ASP A 253 -1.49 -2.54 21.38
CA ASP A 253 -2.66 -3.39 21.63
C ASP A 253 -2.61 -3.91 23.07
N ALA A 254 -3.72 -3.80 23.78
CA ALA A 254 -3.80 -4.14 25.20
C ALA A 254 -3.68 -5.65 25.49
N GLN A 255 -4.01 -6.50 24.51
CA GLN A 255 -3.95 -7.96 24.65
C GLN A 255 -2.57 -8.49 24.31
N THR A 256 -2.00 -8.02 23.18
CA THR A 256 -0.70 -8.51 22.69
C THR A 256 0.48 -7.70 23.23
N ARG A 257 0.25 -6.48 23.74
CA ARG A 257 1.26 -5.49 24.13
C ARG A 257 2.24 -5.17 23.04
N THR A 258 1.78 -5.22 21.79
CA THR A 258 2.59 -4.92 20.61
C THR A 258 2.05 -3.67 19.92
N GLY A 259 2.95 -2.89 19.35
CA GLY A 259 2.62 -1.85 18.39
C GLY A 259 2.94 -2.32 16.97
N THR A 260 2.17 -1.87 16.00
CA THR A 260 2.36 -2.24 14.60
C THR A 260 3.16 -1.16 13.88
N LEU A 261 4.16 -1.57 13.15
CA LEU A 261 4.85 -0.71 12.19
C LEU A 261 4.49 -1.09 10.77
N TYR A 262 4.48 -0.08 9.91
CA TYR A 262 4.20 -0.18 8.49
C TYR A 262 5.39 0.34 7.72
N ALA A 263 5.96 -0.46 6.84
CA ALA A 263 7.05 -0.05 5.98
C ALA A 263 6.66 -0.17 4.51
N ASP A 264 6.88 0.89 3.76
CA ASP A 264 6.68 0.89 2.31
C ASP A 264 7.80 0.09 1.66
N LEU A 265 7.41 -0.77 0.72
CA LEU A 265 8.31 -1.54 -0.13
C LEU A 265 8.35 -0.94 -1.54
N PRO A 266 9.47 -1.10 -2.27
CA PRO A 266 9.62 -0.59 -3.62
C PRO A 266 8.69 -1.28 -4.63
#